data_cf385226b7b16324b2a13ef5c3da7636
#
_entry.id   cf385226b7b16324b2a13ef5c3da7636
#
_cell.length_a   1.000
_cell.length_b   1.000
_cell.length_c   1.000
_cell.angle_alpha   90.00
_cell.angle_beta   90.00
_cell.angle_gamma   90.00
#
_symmetry.space_group_name_H-M   'P 1'
#
loop_
_entity.id
_entity.type
_entity.pdbx_description
1 polymer ?
#
loop_
_entity_poly.entity_id
_entity_poly.type
_entity_poly.pdbx_seq_one_letter_code
_entity_poly.pdbx_strand_id
1 'polypeptide(L)'
;MINLKKLYFRIILRKHQLHEMQSIKKAKLILQNGLEFQGFSFGYDKPCDGEVVFSTAMVGYPESLTDPSYSGQILCVTYPLIGNYGVPREELSQDGISRFFESEKIWVRGLIISDYSFEYSHWNAAKSLDQWLKEQKIPGIFGIDTRELTKILRDNGSMLGKIVPEGEDDTFDVMDPNLENQVDIVSCKEIKIYGSKATDAELKDMDKYLKGAAAGGKKRVVLVDCGVKNNILRCLIRRDVEVVRVPWNYNFNNLYYDGLFISNGPGNPELCIEAVENIKEAMKGTKPIFGICMGNQLLSKAGGASTFKLKYGHRSHNQPVRMVGTNRCFITSQNHGFAVDNTTIGCDWEPLFVNMNDGTNEGIRHKTKPFFSAQFHPEASSGPKDTEFLFDEFVGKL
;
A
#
# COMPACT_ATOMS: atom_id res chain seq x y z
N MET A 1 -2.76 11.87 49.94
CA MET A 1 -2.65 10.42 50.21
C MET A 1 -2.64 9.67 48.86
N ILE A 2 -1.49 9.15 48.49
CA ILE A 2 -1.36 8.31 47.26
C ILE A 2 -2.10 7.00 47.58
N ASN A 3 -3.05 6.65 46.75
CA ASN A 3 -3.89 5.47 46.92
C ASN A 3 -3.01 4.21 46.82
N LEU A 4 -2.63 3.63 47.97
CA LEU A 4 -1.81 2.42 48.07
C LEU A 4 -2.31 1.26 47.22
N LYS A 5 -3.62 1.16 46.98
CA LYS A 5 -4.20 0.16 46.07
C LYS A 5 -3.77 0.39 44.61
N LYS A 6 -3.70 1.66 44.13
CA LYS A 6 -3.21 1.99 42.80
C LYS A 6 -1.70 1.71 42.63
N LEU A 7 -0.92 1.94 43.69
CA LEU A 7 0.51 1.65 43.68
C LEU A 7 0.76 0.13 43.66
N TYR A 8 0.02 -0.62 44.50
CA TYR A 8 0.09 -2.09 44.55
C TYR A 8 -0.32 -2.75 43.21
N PHE A 9 -1.38 -2.25 42.58
CA PHE A 9 -1.84 -2.70 41.30
C PHE A 9 -0.81 -2.43 40.19
N ARG A 10 -0.16 -1.26 40.20
CA ARG A 10 0.95 -0.94 39.27
C ARG A 10 2.18 -1.82 39.47
N ILE A 11 2.48 -2.20 40.74
CA ILE A 11 3.61 -3.08 41.05
C ILE A 11 3.31 -4.52 40.57
N ILE A 12 2.08 -5.01 40.72
CA ILE A 12 1.67 -6.33 40.24
C ILE A 12 1.67 -6.37 38.73
N LEU A 13 1.14 -5.35 38.08
CA LEU A 13 1.19 -5.25 36.60
C LEU A 13 2.63 -5.22 36.07
N ARG A 14 3.53 -4.44 36.71
CA ARG A 14 4.95 -4.45 36.34
C ARG A 14 5.63 -5.81 36.59
N LYS A 15 5.28 -6.52 37.65
CA LYS A 15 5.81 -7.88 37.91
C LYS A 15 5.28 -8.90 36.87
N HIS A 16 4.02 -8.80 36.48
CA HIS A 16 3.46 -9.65 35.45
C HIS A 16 4.14 -9.36 34.09
N GLN A 17 4.26 -8.10 33.71
CA GLN A 17 4.97 -7.67 32.49
C GLN A 17 6.43 -8.11 32.50
N LEU A 18 7.14 -8.01 33.64
CA LEU A 18 8.52 -8.48 33.78
C LEU A 18 8.64 -10.00 33.66
N HIS A 19 7.65 -10.75 34.14
CA HIS A 19 7.64 -12.22 34.03
C HIS A 19 7.32 -12.67 32.61
N GLU A 20 6.39 -12.01 31.93
CA GLU A 20 6.12 -12.22 30.50
C GLU A 20 7.33 -11.85 29.64
N MET A 21 8.01 -10.73 29.93
CA MET A 21 9.23 -10.34 29.21
C MET A 21 10.39 -11.34 29.37
N GLN A 22 10.48 -12.07 30.51
CA GLN A 22 11.50 -13.10 30.71
C GLN A 22 11.28 -14.37 29.87
N SER A 23 10.08 -14.57 29.32
CA SER A 23 9.74 -15.68 28.43
C SER A 23 9.79 -15.31 26.95
N ILE A 24 10.01 -14.01 26.61
CA ILE A 24 10.02 -13.56 25.20
C ILE A 24 11.35 -13.94 24.55
N LYS A 25 11.26 -14.61 23.42
CA LYS A 25 12.37 -15.04 22.62
C LYS A 25 13.12 -13.84 22.03
N LYS A 26 14.45 -13.87 22.08
CA LYS A 26 15.27 -12.85 21.40
C LYS A 26 15.15 -12.99 19.88
N ALA A 27 15.43 -11.91 19.17
CA ALA A 27 15.54 -11.89 17.72
C ALA A 27 16.59 -10.87 17.30
N LYS A 28 17.09 -11.01 16.09
CA LYS A 28 17.98 -10.03 15.48
C LYS A 28 17.49 -9.62 14.10
N LEU A 29 17.68 -8.35 13.78
CA LEU A 29 17.60 -7.83 12.42
C LEU A 29 19.04 -7.79 11.86
N ILE A 30 19.26 -8.38 10.71
CA ILE A 30 20.54 -8.36 10.01
C ILE A 30 20.35 -7.66 8.68
N LEU A 31 21.09 -6.58 8.43
CA LEU A 31 21.08 -5.86 7.15
C LEU A 31 22.16 -6.39 6.20
N GLN A 32 21.98 -6.21 4.91
CA GLN A 32 22.92 -6.68 3.87
C GLN A 32 24.35 -6.14 4.02
N ASN A 33 24.53 -5.01 4.71
CA ASN A 33 25.84 -4.43 4.99
C ASN A 33 26.51 -5.02 6.25
N GLY A 34 25.92 -6.05 6.87
CA GLY A 34 26.41 -6.72 8.06
C GLY A 34 26.04 -6.06 9.38
N LEU A 35 25.32 -4.94 9.39
CA LEU A 35 24.84 -4.34 10.64
C LEU A 35 23.74 -5.21 11.26
N GLU A 36 23.85 -5.42 12.57
CA GLU A 36 22.88 -6.17 13.36
C GLU A 36 22.23 -5.31 14.43
N PHE A 37 20.92 -5.50 14.61
CA PHE A 37 20.14 -4.92 15.70
C PHE A 37 19.54 -6.05 16.53
N GLN A 38 19.78 -6.01 17.84
CA GLN A 38 19.23 -6.99 18.78
C GLN A 38 17.89 -6.51 19.33
N GLY A 39 16.93 -7.41 19.41
CA GLY A 39 15.58 -7.14 19.92
C GLY A 39 14.90 -8.41 20.39
N PHE A 40 13.56 -8.39 20.38
CA PHE A 40 12.73 -9.49 20.84
C PHE A 40 11.72 -9.87 19.77
N SER A 41 11.47 -11.18 19.64
CA SER A 41 10.49 -11.74 18.70
C SER A 41 9.07 -11.49 19.16
N PHE A 42 8.17 -11.18 18.22
CA PHE A 42 6.72 -11.23 18.39
C PHE A 42 6.07 -11.60 17.05
N GLY A 43 4.80 -11.95 17.07
CA GLY A 43 4.17 -12.52 15.86
C GLY A 43 4.65 -13.93 15.58
N TYR A 44 4.91 -14.26 14.31
CA TYR A 44 5.30 -15.61 13.90
C TYR A 44 6.80 -15.85 14.15
N ASP A 45 7.09 -16.92 14.88
CA ASP A 45 8.44 -17.21 15.38
C ASP A 45 9.28 -18.01 14.34
N LYS A 46 9.39 -17.48 13.12
CA LYS A 46 10.22 -17.99 12.03
C LYS A 46 10.94 -16.83 11.33
N PRO A 47 12.09 -17.10 10.70
CA PRO A 47 12.80 -16.05 9.99
C PRO A 47 12.05 -15.55 8.75
N CYS A 48 12.33 -14.32 8.37
CA CYS A 48 11.91 -13.75 7.09
C CYS A 48 13.00 -12.84 6.53
N ASP A 49 12.91 -12.58 5.23
CA ASP A 49 13.78 -11.69 4.48
C ASP A 49 12.98 -10.72 3.61
N GLY A 50 13.64 -9.68 3.11
CA GLY A 50 13.05 -8.72 2.20
C GLY A 50 13.79 -7.38 2.17
N GLU A 51 13.24 -6.43 1.42
CA GLU A 51 13.73 -5.06 1.40
C GLU A 51 13.28 -4.33 2.68
N VAL A 52 14.21 -3.89 3.50
CA VAL A 52 13.93 -3.13 4.73
C VAL A 52 13.62 -1.70 4.36
N VAL A 53 12.40 -1.28 4.67
CA VAL A 53 11.90 0.08 4.42
C VAL A 53 11.34 0.67 5.70
N PHE A 54 11.24 2.00 5.77
CA PHE A 54 10.65 2.66 6.94
C PHE A 54 9.45 3.52 6.57
N SER A 55 8.50 3.63 7.49
CA SER A 55 7.38 4.56 7.42
C SER A 55 7.34 5.44 8.65
N THR A 56 7.11 6.73 8.45
CA THR A 56 6.92 7.72 9.53
C THR A 56 5.45 8.00 9.83
N ALA A 57 4.55 7.16 9.31
CA ALA A 57 3.13 7.23 9.62
C ALA A 57 2.87 7.01 11.12
N MET A 58 2.03 7.86 11.72
CA MET A 58 1.73 7.83 13.16
C MET A 58 0.57 6.90 13.52
N VAL A 59 -0.27 6.55 12.55
CA VAL A 59 -1.50 5.75 12.72
C VAL A 59 -1.69 4.81 11.54
N GLY A 60 -2.58 3.83 11.68
CA GLY A 60 -3.01 2.99 10.56
C GLY A 60 -2.08 1.81 10.28
N TYR A 61 -1.53 1.17 11.33
CA TYR A 61 -0.72 -0.02 11.09
C TYR A 61 -1.54 -1.20 10.51
N PRO A 62 -2.84 -1.43 10.83
CA PRO A 62 -3.58 -2.49 10.16
C PRO A 62 -3.74 -2.23 8.67
N GLU A 63 -4.01 -0.99 8.27
CA GLU A 63 -4.13 -0.55 6.89
C GLU A 63 -2.78 -0.70 6.16
N SER A 64 -1.68 -0.24 6.79
CA SER A 64 -0.34 -0.38 6.21
C SER A 64 0.08 -1.83 6.03
N LEU A 65 -0.19 -2.70 7.02
CA LEU A 65 0.19 -4.11 6.95
C LEU A 65 -0.58 -4.87 5.86
N THR A 66 -1.82 -4.45 5.56
CA THR A 66 -2.67 -5.04 4.52
C THR A 66 -2.59 -4.33 3.17
N ASP A 67 -1.77 -3.28 3.03
CA ASP A 67 -1.51 -2.62 1.75
C ASP A 67 -0.61 -3.51 0.88
N PRO A 68 -1.10 -3.99 -0.30
CA PRO A 68 -0.30 -4.82 -1.20
C PRO A 68 1.00 -4.17 -1.68
N SER A 69 1.09 -2.83 -1.63
CA SER A 69 2.30 -2.09 -2.02
C SER A 69 3.52 -2.41 -1.15
N TYR A 70 3.33 -3.06 0.01
CA TYR A 70 4.43 -3.55 0.85
C TYR A 70 4.86 -5.00 0.55
N SER A 71 4.35 -5.64 -0.50
CA SER A 71 4.79 -6.99 -0.88
C SER A 71 6.30 -7.06 -1.06
N GLY A 72 6.93 -8.08 -0.47
CA GLY A 72 8.39 -8.26 -0.50
C GLY A 72 9.18 -7.41 0.50
N GLN A 73 8.54 -6.56 1.32
CA GLN A 73 9.21 -5.61 2.20
C GLN A 73 9.09 -5.98 3.68
N ILE A 74 10.15 -5.70 4.44
CA ILE A 74 10.14 -5.67 5.91
C ILE A 74 9.92 -4.22 6.32
N LEU A 75 8.80 -3.96 6.99
CA LEU A 75 8.37 -2.61 7.33
C LEU A 75 8.86 -2.19 8.72
N CYS A 76 9.68 -1.14 8.78
CA CYS A 76 10.02 -0.45 10.02
C CYS A 76 9.03 0.70 10.26
N VAL A 77 8.24 0.61 11.33
CA VAL A 77 7.35 1.70 11.75
C VAL A 77 8.03 2.52 12.84
N THR A 78 8.23 3.82 12.58
CA THR A 78 8.98 4.69 13.49
C THR A 78 8.16 5.23 14.64
N TYR A 79 6.83 5.14 14.59
CA TYR A 79 5.96 5.54 15.69
C TYR A 79 6.12 4.59 16.88
N PRO A 80 6.32 5.10 18.11
CA PRO A 80 6.78 4.26 19.22
C PRO A 80 5.71 3.36 19.85
N LEU A 81 4.41 3.62 19.63
CA LEU A 81 3.32 2.89 20.27
C LEU A 81 2.55 2.03 19.27
N ILE A 82 3.09 0.88 18.94
CA ILE A 82 2.46 -0.07 18.01
C ILE A 82 1.78 -1.20 18.77
N GLY A 83 0.57 -1.56 18.33
CA GLY A 83 -0.28 -2.56 18.98
C GLY A 83 -1.30 -1.98 19.97
N ASN A 84 -1.16 -0.70 20.36
CA ASN A 84 -1.93 -0.05 21.44
C ASN A 84 -3.45 -0.01 21.20
N TYR A 85 -3.93 -0.04 19.97
CA TYR A 85 -5.37 -0.10 19.66
C TYR A 85 -5.82 -1.45 19.10
N GLY A 86 -4.93 -2.47 19.09
CA GLY A 86 -5.28 -3.82 18.63
C GLY A 86 -5.57 -3.88 17.13
N VAL A 87 -6.31 -4.90 16.74
CA VAL A 87 -6.71 -5.17 15.35
C VAL A 87 -8.23 -5.31 15.30
N PRO A 88 -8.92 -4.63 14.39
CA PRO A 88 -10.36 -4.73 14.26
C PRO A 88 -10.82 -6.13 13.80
N ARG A 89 -12.10 -6.44 14.03
CA ARG A 89 -12.72 -7.63 13.46
C ARG A 89 -12.86 -7.45 11.95
N GLU A 90 -12.70 -8.53 11.20
CA GLU A 90 -13.04 -8.55 9.78
C GLU A 90 -14.56 -8.31 9.62
N GLU A 91 -14.90 -7.27 8.87
CA GLU A 91 -16.26 -6.96 8.47
C GLU A 91 -16.29 -6.64 6.99
N LEU A 92 -17.16 -7.33 6.26
CA LEU A 92 -17.34 -7.08 4.83
C LEU A 92 -18.51 -6.13 4.57
N SER A 93 -18.36 -5.30 3.54
CA SER A 93 -19.46 -4.52 2.95
C SER A 93 -20.40 -5.43 2.14
N GLN A 94 -21.49 -4.87 1.62
CA GLN A 94 -22.39 -5.58 0.72
C GLN A 94 -21.70 -6.04 -0.57
N ASP A 95 -20.66 -5.33 -1.00
CA ASP A 95 -19.84 -5.69 -2.16
C ASP A 95 -18.74 -6.70 -1.85
N GLY A 96 -18.69 -7.26 -0.64
CA GLY A 96 -17.68 -8.22 -0.20
C GLY A 96 -16.29 -7.59 0.06
N ILE A 97 -16.20 -6.27 0.22
CA ILE A 97 -14.94 -5.55 0.47
C ILE A 97 -14.78 -5.34 1.97
N SER A 98 -13.59 -5.61 2.52
CA SER A 98 -13.28 -5.32 3.93
C SER A 98 -13.51 -3.85 4.26
N ARG A 99 -14.08 -3.59 5.46
CA ARG A 99 -14.32 -2.23 5.96
C ARG A 99 -13.07 -1.59 6.54
N PHE A 100 -12.17 -2.39 7.12
CA PHE A 100 -11.06 -1.92 7.94
C PHE A 100 -9.68 -2.25 7.35
N PHE A 101 -9.60 -3.22 6.44
CA PHE A 101 -8.34 -3.63 5.83
C PHE A 101 -8.27 -3.22 4.36
N GLU A 102 -7.05 -3.05 3.88
CA GLU A 102 -6.81 -2.63 2.50
C GLU A 102 -6.72 -3.81 1.51
N SER A 103 -6.66 -5.04 2.03
CA SER A 103 -6.79 -6.29 1.28
C SER A 103 -7.14 -7.45 2.21
N GLU A 104 -7.19 -8.68 1.67
CA GLU A 104 -7.63 -9.89 2.39
C GLU A 104 -6.57 -10.45 3.36
N LYS A 105 -5.31 -9.99 3.30
CA LYS A 105 -4.21 -10.50 4.13
C LYS A 105 -3.14 -9.45 4.40
N ILE A 106 -2.21 -9.77 5.30
CA ILE A 106 -0.98 -9.00 5.50
C ILE A 106 -0.02 -9.28 4.35
N TRP A 107 0.61 -8.23 3.81
CA TRP A 107 1.55 -8.33 2.68
C TRP A 107 2.99 -8.05 3.07
N VAL A 108 3.25 -7.36 4.18
CA VAL A 108 4.62 -7.19 4.66
C VAL A 108 5.27 -8.55 4.96
N ARG A 109 6.57 -8.67 4.68
CA ARG A 109 7.35 -9.88 5.00
C ARG A 109 7.68 -9.95 6.49
N GLY A 110 7.79 -8.80 7.16
CA GLY A 110 8.07 -8.69 8.57
C GLY A 110 7.82 -7.28 9.10
N LEU A 111 7.75 -7.13 10.41
CA LEU A 111 7.49 -5.87 11.08
C LEU A 111 8.58 -5.54 12.08
N ILE A 112 9.15 -4.32 11.99
CA ILE A 112 10.16 -3.79 12.91
C ILE A 112 9.57 -2.61 13.67
N ILE A 113 9.61 -2.64 15.00
CA ILE A 113 9.10 -1.56 15.87
C ILE A 113 10.04 -1.31 17.05
N SER A 114 9.95 -0.13 17.65
CA SER A 114 10.70 0.19 18.87
C SER A 114 10.04 -0.45 20.11
N ASP A 115 8.75 -0.18 20.31
CA ASP A 115 8.00 -0.67 21.47
C ASP A 115 6.74 -1.39 21.02
N TYR A 116 6.45 -2.51 21.67
CA TYR A 116 5.22 -3.26 21.49
C TYR A 116 4.26 -3.08 22.66
N SER A 117 3.02 -2.69 22.37
CA SER A 117 1.96 -2.64 23.39
C SER A 117 1.32 -4.03 23.52
N PHE A 118 1.65 -4.73 24.60
CA PHE A 118 1.07 -6.05 24.91
C PHE A 118 -0.43 -5.98 25.20
N GLU A 119 -0.86 -4.87 25.81
CA GLU A 119 -2.27 -4.58 26.04
C GLU A 119 -2.79 -3.59 25.00
N TYR A 120 -3.97 -3.82 24.51
CA TYR A 120 -4.64 -2.92 23.57
C TYR A 120 -5.97 -2.43 24.13
N SER A 121 -6.35 -1.22 23.74
CA SER A 121 -7.60 -0.61 24.17
C SER A 121 -8.19 0.24 23.06
N HIS A 122 -9.17 -0.31 22.37
CA HIS A 122 -9.97 0.40 21.37
C HIS A 122 -11.33 -0.27 21.24
N TRP A 123 -12.39 0.51 21.06
CA TRP A 123 -13.76 0.00 21.00
C TRP A 123 -13.97 -1.05 19.88
N ASN A 124 -13.20 -0.99 18.81
CA ASN A 124 -13.29 -1.89 17.65
C ASN A 124 -12.23 -3.00 17.67
N ALA A 125 -11.40 -3.10 18.70
CA ALA A 125 -10.37 -4.12 18.78
C ALA A 125 -10.97 -5.50 19.06
N ALA A 126 -10.60 -6.49 18.26
CA ALA A 126 -11.01 -7.89 18.41
C ALA A 126 -9.87 -8.80 18.86
N LYS A 127 -8.62 -8.43 18.56
CA LYS A 127 -7.41 -9.20 18.91
C LYS A 127 -6.18 -8.31 19.01
N SER A 128 -5.10 -8.84 19.62
CA SER A 128 -3.80 -8.16 19.64
C SER A 128 -3.13 -8.21 18.27
N LEU A 129 -2.18 -7.30 18.05
CA LEU A 129 -1.34 -7.32 16.86
C LEU A 129 -0.48 -8.60 16.79
N ASP A 130 0.09 -9.03 17.92
CA ASP A 130 0.88 -10.28 18.01
C ASP A 130 0.07 -11.50 17.56
N GLN A 131 -1.16 -11.63 18.07
CA GLN A 131 -2.05 -12.73 17.66
C GLN A 131 -2.34 -12.68 16.15
N TRP A 132 -2.64 -11.50 15.61
CA TRP A 132 -2.93 -11.35 14.18
C TRP A 132 -1.73 -11.70 13.29
N LEU A 133 -0.52 -11.24 13.67
CA LEU A 133 0.71 -11.59 12.98
C LEU A 133 0.97 -13.09 13.00
N LYS A 134 0.75 -13.78 14.14
CA LYS A 134 0.85 -15.25 14.25
C LYS A 134 -0.12 -15.97 13.32
N GLU A 135 -1.37 -15.55 13.30
CA GLU A 135 -2.41 -16.11 12.42
C GLU A 135 -2.04 -15.97 10.93
N GLN A 136 -1.43 -14.84 10.57
CA GLN A 136 -0.99 -14.54 9.20
C GLN A 136 0.44 -15.01 8.89
N LYS A 137 1.13 -15.62 9.85
CA LYS A 137 2.52 -16.12 9.75
C LYS A 137 3.52 -15.01 9.40
N ILE A 138 3.37 -13.85 9.99
CA ILE A 138 4.27 -12.70 9.80
C ILE A 138 5.17 -12.54 11.02
N PRO A 139 6.50 -12.59 10.85
CA PRO A 139 7.46 -12.30 11.93
C PRO A 139 7.47 -10.82 12.30
N GLY A 140 7.73 -10.56 13.58
CA GLY A 140 7.95 -9.21 14.08
C GLY A 140 9.15 -9.16 15.02
N ILE A 141 9.79 -7.99 15.10
CA ILE A 141 10.86 -7.70 16.05
C ILE A 141 10.59 -6.35 16.72
N PHE A 142 10.67 -6.29 18.04
CA PHE A 142 10.57 -5.06 18.82
C PHE A 142 11.81 -4.86 19.70
N GLY A 143 11.92 -3.66 20.32
CA GLY A 143 13.11 -3.28 21.09
C GLY A 143 14.24 -2.74 20.21
N ILE A 144 13.95 -2.40 18.94
CA ILE A 144 14.90 -1.87 17.97
C ILE A 144 14.96 -0.34 18.07
N ASP A 145 16.15 0.24 18.00
CA ASP A 145 16.29 1.68 17.74
C ASP A 145 15.87 2.00 16.30
N THR A 146 14.55 2.17 16.12
CA THR A 146 13.95 2.48 14.80
C THR A 146 14.40 3.83 14.27
N ARG A 147 14.81 4.76 15.15
CA ARG A 147 15.36 6.07 14.74
C ARG A 147 16.75 5.91 14.12
N GLU A 148 17.61 5.11 14.73
CA GLU A 148 18.95 4.83 14.18
C GLU A 148 18.84 4.05 12.87
N LEU A 149 18.02 3.00 12.84
CA LEU A 149 17.74 2.25 11.61
C LEU A 149 17.24 3.17 10.48
N THR A 150 16.32 4.08 10.76
CA THR A 150 15.79 5.04 9.79
C THR A 150 16.88 5.96 9.25
N LYS A 151 17.82 6.44 10.07
CA LYS A 151 18.96 7.25 9.60
C LYS A 151 19.85 6.44 8.66
N ILE A 152 20.16 5.18 9.02
CA ILE A 152 20.97 4.29 8.19
C ILE A 152 20.31 4.09 6.82
N LEU A 153 19.01 3.77 6.79
CA LEU A 153 18.27 3.59 5.54
C LEU A 153 18.15 4.89 4.72
N ARG A 154 18.01 6.04 5.36
CA ARG A 154 18.00 7.34 4.68
C ARG A 154 19.37 7.67 4.06
N ASP A 155 20.43 7.39 4.79
CA ASP A 155 21.79 7.77 4.40
C ASP A 155 22.40 6.79 3.39
N ASN A 156 22.00 5.51 3.39
CA ASN A 156 22.54 4.47 2.49
C ASN A 156 21.51 3.99 1.43
N GLY A 157 20.24 4.31 1.59
CA GLY A 157 19.14 3.78 0.78
C GLY A 157 18.42 2.63 1.49
N SER A 158 17.28 2.21 0.91
CA SER A 158 16.64 0.95 1.34
C SER A 158 17.61 -0.22 1.10
N MET A 159 17.64 -1.16 2.02
CA MET A 159 18.58 -2.28 2.02
C MET A 159 17.85 -3.60 2.20
N LEU A 160 18.42 -4.67 1.67
CA LEU A 160 17.97 -6.02 1.99
C LEU A 160 18.31 -6.36 3.45
N GLY A 161 17.47 -7.17 4.07
CA GLY A 161 17.71 -7.63 5.43
C GLY A 161 16.84 -8.81 5.80
N LYS A 162 17.10 -9.35 6.99
CA LYS A 162 16.36 -10.49 7.53
C LYS A 162 16.11 -10.33 9.03
N ILE A 163 14.94 -10.76 9.47
CA ILE A 163 14.60 -10.93 10.88
C ILE A 163 14.79 -12.40 11.24
N VAL A 164 15.60 -12.68 12.25
CA VAL A 164 15.92 -14.04 12.68
C VAL A 164 15.65 -14.19 14.17
N PRO A 165 14.63 -14.97 14.58
CA PRO A 165 14.43 -15.35 15.96
C PRO A 165 15.56 -16.24 16.50
N GLU A 166 15.84 -16.18 17.80
CA GLU A 166 16.88 -16.97 18.46
C GLU A 166 16.67 -18.49 18.22
N GLY A 167 17.74 -19.18 17.82
CA GLY A 167 17.72 -20.61 17.53
C GLY A 167 17.26 -20.99 16.14
N GLU A 168 16.91 -20.01 15.30
CA GLU A 168 16.61 -20.24 13.88
C GLU A 168 17.86 -20.03 13.01
N ASP A 169 17.86 -20.60 11.81
CA ASP A 169 18.96 -20.48 10.84
C ASP A 169 19.05 -19.06 10.28
N ASP A 170 20.24 -18.47 10.28
CA ASP A 170 20.54 -17.15 9.73
C ASP A 170 21.43 -17.18 8.49
N THR A 171 21.77 -18.37 7.98
CA THR A 171 22.71 -18.55 6.87
C THR A 171 22.08 -18.43 5.48
N PHE A 172 20.73 -18.35 5.39
CA PHE A 172 20.02 -18.21 4.12
C PHE A 172 20.29 -16.85 3.43
N ASP A 173 20.34 -16.87 2.11
CA ASP A 173 20.49 -15.67 1.29
C ASP A 173 19.21 -14.84 1.28
N VAL A 174 19.37 -13.51 1.22
CA VAL A 174 18.25 -12.58 1.15
C VAL A 174 17.90 -12.32 -0.31
N MET A 175 16.63 -12.54 -0.66
CA MET A 175 16.11 -12.29 -2.00
C MET A 175 15.74 -10.82 -2.19
N ASP A 176 16.16 -10.21 -3.31
CA ASP A 176 15.72 -8.86 -3.68
C ASP A 176 14.33 -8.92 -4.34
N PRO A 177 13.27 -8.42 -3.68
CA PRO A 177 11.92 -8.46 -4.24
C PRO A 177 11.76 -7.62 -5.51
N ASN A 178 12.67 -6.69 -5.79
CA ASN A 178 12.62 -5.87 -7.00
C ASN A 178 13.07 -6.61 -8.26
N LEU A 179 13.63 -7.81 -8.12
CA LEU A 179 13.99 -8.68 -9.25
C LEU A 179 12.82 -9.56 -9.72
N GLU A 180 11.75 -9.64 -8.93
CA GLU A 180 10.54 -10.39 -9.24
C GLU A 180 9.37 -9.44 -9.49
N ASN A 181 8.43 -9.86 -10.35
CA ASN A 181 7.22 -9.08 -10.59
C ASN A 181 6.27 -9.16 -9.38
N GLN A 182 6.46 -8.24 -8.44
CA GLN A 182 5.61 -8.16 -7.24
C GLN A 182 4.14 -7.85 -7.58
N VAL A 183 3.87 -7.16 -8.69
CA VAL A 183 2.50 -6.90 -9.17
C VAL A 183 1.81 -8.21 -9.52
N ASP A 184 2.49 -9.16 -10.18
CA ASP A 184 1.90 -10.46 -10.47
C ASP A 184 1.54 -11.25 -9.20
N ILE A 185 2.34 -11.11 -8.15
CA ILE A 185 2.08 -11.80 -6.87
C ILE A 185 0.80 -11.28 -6.19
N VAL A 186 0.56 -9.97 -6.23
CA VAL A 186 -0.54 -9.33 -5.49
C VAL A 186 -1.82 -9.15 -6.31
N SER A 187 -1.73 -9.12 -7.62
CA SER A 187 -2.87 -8.92 -8.53
C SER A 187 -3.89 -10.05 -8.43
N CYS A 188 -5.16 -9.74 -8.60
CA CYS A 188 -6.21 -10.75 -8.70
C CYS A 188 -5.92 -11.68 -9.88
N LYS A 189 -6.40 -12.92 -9.78
CA LYS A 189 -6.22 -13.92 -10.84
C LYS A 189 -7.48 -14.07 -11.71
N GLU A 190 -8.59 -13.49 -11.26
CA GLU A 190 -9.90 -13.55 -11.92
C GLU A 190 -10.54 -12.17 -11.94
N ILE A 191 -11.42 -11.95 -12.93
CA ILE A 191 -12.22 -10.73 -13.02
C ILE A 191 -13.22 -10.71 -11.86
N LYS A 192 -13.33 -9.56 -11.20
CA LYS A 192 -14.32 -9.30 -10.15
C LYS A 192 -15.10 -8.04 -10.46
N ILE A 193 -16.40 -8.05 -10.20
CA ILE A 193 -17.28 -6.91 -10.42
C ILE A 193 -17.80 -6.41 -9.07
N TYR A 194 -17.77 -5.09 -8.87
CA TYR A 194 -18.23 -4.42 -7.66
C TYR A 194 -19.22 -3.31 -8.01
N GLY A 195 -20.14 -3.03 -7.08
CA GLY A 195 -21.13 -1.96 -7.25
C GLY A 195 -22.10 -2.16 -8.42
N SER A 196 -22.18 -3.38 -8.97
CA SER A 196 -23.06 -3.70 -10.09
C SER A 196 -24.52 -3.71 -9.70
N LYS A 197 -25.41 -3.37 -10.67
CA LYS A 197 -26.86 -3.59 -10.60
C LYS A 197 -27.30 -4.78 -11.45
N ALA A 198 -26.35 -5.54 -11.99
CA ALA A 198 -26.64 -6.72 -12.79
C ALA A 198 -27.28 -7.83 -11.95
N THR A 199 -28.21 -8.53 -12.55
CA THR A 199 -28.82 -9.73 -11.99
C THR A 199 -27.88 -10.95 -12.16
N ASP A 200 -28.07 -11.97 -11.34
CA ASP A 200 -27.33 -13.24 -11.49
C ASP A 200 -27.50 -13.86 -12.89
N ALA A 201 -28.65 -13.63 -13.54
CA ALA A 201 -28.91 -14.11 -14.90
C ALA A 201 -28.03 -13.39 -15.93
N GLU A 202 -27.82 -12.09 -15.79
CA GLU A 202 -26.93 -11.30 -16.66
C GLU A 202 -25.45 -11.68 -16.44
N LEU A 203 -25.05 -11.97 -15.21
CA LEU A 203 -23.68 -12.36 -14.86
C LEU A 203 -23.33 -13.80 -15.23
N LYS A 204 -24.32 -14.66 -15.56
CA LYS A 204 -24.07 -16.04 -16.01
C LYS A 204 -23.20 -16.10 -17.30
N ASP A 205 -23.38 -15.14 -18.22
CA ASP A 205 -22.53 -14.99 -19.40
C ASP A 205 -21.66 -13.74 -19.22
N MET A 206 -20.62 -13.88 -18.40
CA MET A 206 -19.70 -12.81 -18.04
C MET A 206 -19.06 -12.16 -19.28
N ASP A 207 -18.64 -12.94 -20.25
CA ASP A 207 -18.00 -12.44 -21.48
C ASP A 207 -18.93 -11.52 -22.27
N LYS A 208 -20.19 -11.93 -22.45
CA LYS A 208 -21.21 -11.08 -23.08
C LYS A 208 -21.52 -9.84 -22.26
N TYR A 209 -21.64 -9.99 -20.93
CA TYR A 209 -21.92 -8.86 -20.03
C TYR A 209 -20.84 -7.79 -20.11
N LEU A 210 -19.57 -8.20 -20.09
CA LEU A 210 -18.43 -7.28 -20.12
C LEU A 210 -18.24 -6.56 -21.46
N LYS A 211 -18.78 -7.11 -22.55
CA LYS A 211 -18.78 -6.45 -23.87
C LYS A 211 -19.94 -5.48 -24.08
N GLY A 212 -20.94 -5.49 -23.20
CA GLY A 212 -22.08 -4.58 -23.20
C GLY A 212 -21.98 -3.49 -22.12
N ALA A 213 -22.89 -2.51 -22.18
CA ALA A 213 -22.97 -1.46 -21.15
C ALA A 213 -23.33 -2.04 -19.78
N ALA A 214 -22.93 -1.33 -18.73
CA ALA A 214 -23.27 -1.71 -17.35
C ALA A 214 -24.78 -1.70 -17.08
N ALA A 215 -25.24 -2.61 -16.25
CA ALA A 215 -26.65 -2.70 -15.88
C ALA A 215 -27.12 -1.44 -15.12
N GLY A 216 -28.41 -1.11 -15.28
CA GLY A 216 -29.04 0.01 -14.60
C GLY A 216 -28.50 1.38 -15.00
N GLY A 217 -27.87 1.50 -16.18
CA GLY A 217 -27.35 2.76 -16.70
C GLY A 217 -26.16 3.34 -15.95
N LYS A 218 -25.49 2.53 -15.13
CA LYS A 218 -24.26 2.94 -14.45
C LYS A 218 -23.12 3.18 -15.43
N LYS A 219 -22.19 4.04 -15.04
CA LYS A 219 -20.88 4.13 -15.70
C LYS A 219 -19.99 2.96 -15.26
N ARG A 220 -19.28 2.35 -16.20
CA ARG A 220 -18.35 1.25 -15.93
C ARG A 220 -16.91 1.73 -15.95
N VAL A 221 -16.21 1.44 -14.88
CA VAL A 221 -14.75 1.64 -14.77
C VAL A 221 -14.07 0.28 -14.82
N VAL A 222 -13.18 0.06 -15.80
CA VAL A 222 -12.25 -1.05 -15.75
C VAL A 222 -11.10 -0.64 -14.85
N LEU A 223 -10.81 -1.45 -13.82
CA LEU A 223 -9.73 -1.26 -12.87
C LEU A 223 -8.66 -2.33 -13.10
N VAL A 224 -7.50 -1.91 -13.58
CA VAL A 224 -6.31 -2.76 -13.70
C VAL A 224 -5.69 -2.94 -12.32
N ASP A 225 -5.69 -4.18 -11.85
CA ASP A 225 -5.26 -4.52 -10.51
C ASP A 225 -3.76 -4.77 -10.43
N CYS A 226 -3.01 -3.77 -10.04
CA CYS A 226 -1.58 -3.88 -9.76
C CYS A 226 -1.28 -4.18 -8.27
N GLY A 227 -2.31 -4.41 -7.46
CA GLY A 227 -2.26 -4.53 -6.00
C GLY A 227 -3.18 -3.50 -5.34
N VAL A 228 -4.43 -3.48 -5.78
CA VAL A 228 -5.40 -2.44 -5.40
C VAL A 228 -5.71 -2.46 -3.91
N LYS A 229 -5.64 -1.29 -3.28
CA LYS A 229 -6.17 -1.06 -1.95
C LYS A 229 -7.70 -1.02 -1.96
N ASN A 230 -8.30 -1.68 -0.99
CA ASN A 230 -9.76 -1.72 -0.84
C ASN A 230 -10.38 -0.31 -0.79
N ASN A 231 -9.67 0.69 -0.27
CA ASN A 231 -10.22 2.04 -0.22
C ASN A 231 -10.36 2.70 -1.59
N ILE A 232 -9.56 2.32 -2.58
CA ILE A 232 -9.75 2.74 -3.98
C ILE A 232 -11.10 2.23 -4.49
N LEU A 233 -11.39 0.93 -4.28
CA LEU A 233 -12.68 0.35 -4.64
C LEU A 233 -13.83 1.06 -3.92
N ARG A 234 -13.71 1.28 -2.59
CA ARG A 234 -14.70 2.01 -1.79
C ARG A 234 -14.93 3.43 -2.31
N CYS A 235 -13.85 4.14 -2.72
CA CYS A 235 -13.95 5.50 -3.29
C CYS A 235 -14.72 5.52 -4.62
N LEU A 236 -14.50 4.55 -5.49
CA LEU A 236 -15.20 4.43 -6.78
C LEU A 236 -16.67 4.05 -6.58
N ILE A 237 -16.95 3.00 -5.78
CA ILE A 237 -18.33 2.50 -5.55
C ILE A 237 -19.21 3.58 -4.90
N ARG A 238 -18.69 4.37 -3.96
CA ARG A 238 -19.42 5.48 -3.35
C ARG A 238 -19.86 6.55 -4.35
N ARG A 239 -19.24 6.60 -5.53
CA ARG A 239 -19.58 7.50 -6.64
C ARG A 239 -20.49 6.87 -7.69
N ASP A 240 -21.18 5.79 -7.30
CA ASP A 240 -22.20 5.08 -8.09
C ASP A 240 -21.68 4.55 -9.45
N VAL A 241 -20.42 4.18 -9.56
CA VAL A 241 -19.87 3.48 -10.72
C VAL A 241 -19.83 1.97 -10.50
N GLU A 242 -19.94 1.21 -11.59
CA GLU A 242 -19.61 -0.22 -11.61
C GLU A 242 -18.12 -0.37 -11.84
N VAL A 243 -17.43 -1.15 -11.00
CA VAL A 243 -15.99 -1.41 -11.14
C VAL A 243 -15.77 -2.84 -11.58
N VAL A 244 -15.11 -3.02 -12.73
CA VAL A 244 -14.64 -4.31 -13.25
C VAL A 244 -13.14 -4.40 -12.97
N ARG A 245 -12.76 -5.10 -11.90
CA ARG A 245 -11.37 -5.36 -11.52
C ARG A 245 -10.82 -6.50 -12.36
N VAL A 246 -9.74 -6.25 -13.10
CA VAL A 246 -9.09 -7.21 -13.98
C VAL A 246 -7.63 -7.44 -13.55
N PRO A 247 -7.04 -8.63 -13.81
CA PRO A 247 -5.61 -8.87 -13.57
C PRO A 247 -4.73 -7.83 -14.25
N TRP A 248 -3.54 -7.57 -13.70
CA TRP A 248 -2.60 -6.54 -14.16
C TRP A 248 -2.22 -6.67 -15.65
N ASN A 249 -2.13 -7.90 -16.16
CA ASN A 249 -1.73 -8.22 -17.54
C ASN A 249 -2.91 -8.52 -18.48
N TYR A 250 -4.16 -8.39 -17.97
CA TYR A 250 -5.35 -8.67 -18.76
C TYR A 250 -5.54 -7.64 -19.89
N ASN A 251 -5.81 -8.12 -21.11
CA ASN A 251 -6.14 -7.25 -22.23
C ASN A 251 -7.60 -6.80 -22.15
N PHE A 252 -7.82 -5.66 -21.51
CA PHE A 252 -9.14 -5.06 -21.30
C PHE A 252 -9.66 -4.25 -22.50
N ASN A 253 -8.88 -4.08 -23.57
CA ASN A 253 -9.25 -3.23 -24.69
C ASN A 253 -10.47 -3.77 -25.49
N ASN A 254 -10.81 -5.04 -25.31
CA ASN A 254 -12.00 -5.65 -25.90
C ASN A 254 -13.27 -5.54 -25.01
N LEU A 255 -13.16 -4.95 -23.82
CA LEU A 255 -14.29 -4.74 -22.94
C LEU A 255 -14.99 -3.41 -23.22
N TYR A 256 -16.29 -3.33 -22.85
CA TYR A 256 -16.96 -2.04 -22.78
C TYR A 256 -16.67 -1.38 -21.44
N TYR A 257 -16.20 -0.14 -21.46
CA TYR A 257 -16.01 0.71 -20.27
C TYR A 257 -16.12 2.19 -20.64
N ASP A 258 -16.47 3.01 -19.65
CA ASP A 258 -16.52 4.48 -19.77
C ASP A 258 -15.20 5.12 -19.37
N GLY A 259 -14.44 4.53 -18.42
CA GLY A 259 -13.11 4.99 -17.99
C GLY A 259 -12.20 3.87 -17.53
N LEU A 260 -10.90 4.12 -17.60
CA LEU A 260 -9.84 3.20 -17.17
C LEU A 260 -9.20 3.72 -15.87
N PHE A 261 -9.10 2.83 -14.87
CA PHE A 261 -8.41 3.11 -13.63
C PHE A 261 -7.23 2.16 -13.46
N ILE A 262 -6.04 2.68 -13.15
CA ILE A 262 -4.83 1.88 -12.93
C ILE A 262 -4.47 2.01 -11.46
N SER A 263 -4.51 0.91 -10.73
CA SER A 263 -4.36 0.93 -9.28
C SER A 263 -2.91 1.13 -8.81
N ASN A 264 -2.76 1.32 -7.50
CA ASN A 264 -1.48 1.22 -6.81
C ASN A 264 -0.94 -0.22 -6.87
N GLY A 265 0.33 -0.39 -6.48
CA GLY A 265 0.96 -1.70 -6.40
C GLY A 265 2.43 -1.65 -5.99
N PRO A 266 3.02 -2.82 -5.67
CA PRO A 266 4.41 -2.96 -5.24
C PRO A 266 5.41 -3.11 -6.39
N GLY A 267 6.69 -2.99 -6.04
CA GLY A 267 7.80 -3.44 -6.86
C GLY A 267 8.21 -2.50 -7.98
N ASN A 268 8.89 -3.08 -8.97
CA ASN A 268 9.51 -2.35 -10.07
C ASN A 268 8.56 -2.23 -11.27
N PRO A 269 8.16 -1.01 -11.71
CA PRO A 269 7.27 -0.81 -12.84
C PRO A 269 7.85 -1.29 -14.18
N GLU A 270 9.18 -1.50 -14.28
CA GLU A 270 9.82 -2.03 -15.47
C GLU A 270 9.38 -3.47 -15.81
N LEU A 271 8.93 -4.23 -14.80
CA LEU A 271 8.49 -5.62 -14.96
C LEU A 271 7.01 -5.76 -15.40
N CYS A 272 6.28 -4.64 -15.56
CA CYS A 272 4.86 -4.66 -15.90
C CYS A 272 4.62 -4.34 -17.38
N ILE A 273 5.35 -4.99 -18.29
CA ILE A 273 5.38 -4.67 -19.74
C ILE A 273 3.98 -4.81 -20.36
N GLU A 274 3.27 -5.90 -20.07
CA GLU A 274 1.94 -6.18 -20.63
C GLU A 274 0.91 -5.12 -20.22
N ALA A 275 0.96 -4.66 -18.97
CA ALA A 275 0.09 -3.56 -18.52
C ALA A 275 0.38 -2.28 -19.30
N VAL A 276 1.66 -1.93 -19.49
CA VAL A 276 2.08 -0.73 -20.23
C VAL A 276 1.58 -0.80 -21.68
N GLU A 277 1.71 -1.95 -22.37
CA GLU A 277 1.24 -2.10 -23.74
C GLU A 277 -0.29 -2.01 -23.85
N ASN A 278 -1.04 -2.61 -22.90
CA ASN A 278 -2.49 -2.49 -22.86
C ASN A 278 -2.95 -1.05 -22.60
N ILE A 279 -2.24 -0.30 -21.74
CA ILE A 279 -2.51 1.11 -21.48
C ILE A 279 -2.22 1.96 -22.73
N LYS A 280 -1.11 1.72 -23.44
CA LYS A 280 -0.79 2.40 -24.70
C LYS A 280 -1.90 2.24 -25.72
N GLU A 281 -2.48 1.04 -25.85
CA GLU A 281 -3.60 0.78 -26.75
C GLU A 281 -4.83 1.62 -26.33
N ALA A 282 -5.19 1.61 -25.04
CA ALA A 282 -6.29 2.42 -24.52
C ALA A 282 -6.10 3.94 -24.74
N MET A 283 -4.86 4.43 -24.66
CA MET A 283 -4.50 5.84 -24.88
C MET A 283 -4.73 6.33 -26.32
N LYS A 284 -4.91 5.44 -27.30
CA LYS A 284 -5.31 5.83 -28.66
C LYS A 284 -6.71 6.45 -28.68
N GLY A 285 -7.56 6.03 -27.75
CA GLY A 285 -8.90 6.59 -27.53
C GLY A 285 -8.90 7.91 -26.73
N THR A 286 -10.10 8.28 -26.29
CA THR A 286 -10.35 9.51 -25.52
C THR A 286 -11.09 9.28 -24.19
N LYS A 287 -11.30 8.00 -23.81
CA LYS A 287 -11.92 7.67 -22.53
C LYS A 287 -10.99 8.08 -21.37
N PRO A 288 -11.50 8.64 -20.27
CA PRO A 288 -10.66 9.09 -19.16
C PRO A 288 -9.82 7.96 -18.57
N ILE A 289 -8.57 8.29 -18.22
CA ILE A 289 -7.63 7.37 -17.57
C ILE A 289 -7.13 8.04 -16.28
N PHE A 290 -7.22 7.34 -15.17
CA PHE A 290 -6.63 7.77 -13.91
C PHE A 290 -5.73 6.69 -13.30
N GLY A 291 -4.49 7.04 -12.98
CA GLY A 291 -3.50 6.14 -12.37
C GLY A 291 -3.06 6.60 -10.98
N ILE A 292 -3.00 5.69 -10.01
CA ILE A 292 -2.53 5.96 -8.65
C ILE A 292 -1.25 5.16 -8.36
N CYS A 293 -0.21 5.83 -7.85
CA CYS A 293 1.06 5.26 -7.41
C CYS A 293 1.72 4.39 -8.51
N MET A 294 1.68 3.07 -8.47
CA MET A 294 2.10 2.20 -9.58
C MET A 294 1.39 2.60 -10.87
N GLY A 295 0.09 2.92 -10.81
CA GLY A 295 -0.68 3.38 -11.97
C GLY A 295 -0.18 4.70 -12.56
N ASN A 296 0.35 5.63 -11.75
CA ASN A 296 1.04 6.82 -12.24
C ASN A 296 2.29 6.44 -13.04
N GLN A 297 3.08 5.50 -12.52
CA GLN A 297 4.31 5.06 -13.17
C GLN A 297 4.02 4.33 -14.49
N LEU A 298 3.04 3.43 -14.51
CA LEU A 298 2.66 2.69 -15.72
C LEU A 298 2.04 3.59 -16.79
N LEU A 299 1.18 4.55 -16.41
CA LEU A 299 0.63 5.55 -17.32
C LEU A 299 1.74 6.45 -17.89
N SER A 300 2.70 6.86 -17.06
CA SER A 300 3.84 7.66 -17.50
C SER A 300 4.72 6.89 -18.50
N LYS A 301 4.99 5.61 -18.24
CA LYS A 301 5.72 4.72 -19.15
C LYS A 301 4.98 4.52 -20.46
N ALA A 302 3.66 4.32 -20.42
CA ALA A 302 2.83 4.23 -21.61
C ALA A 302 2.88 5.55 -22.43
N GLY A 303 3.03 6.69 -21.75
CA GLY A 303 3.26 8.00 -22.35
C GLY A 303 4.69 8.27 -22.82
N GLY A 304 5.62 7.31 -22.66
CA GLY A 304 7.01 7.39 -23.11
C GLY A 304 8.00 7.91 -22.06
N ALA A 305 7.58 8.20 -20.83
CA ALA A 305 8.48 8.60 -19.76
C ALA A 305 9.21 7.39 -19.15
N SER A 306 10.34 7.63 -18.50
CA SER A 306 11.07 6.66 -17.70
C SER A 306 10.79 6.80 -16.22
N THR A 307 11.13 5.76 -15.46
CA THR A 307 11.05 5.75 -13.99
C THR A 307 12.41 5.43 -13.41
N PHE A 308 12.64 5.83 -12.16
CA PHE A 308 13.88 5.54 -11.44
C PHE A 308 13.58 5.17 -9.99
N LYS A 309 14.46 4.35 -9.40
CA LYS A 309 14.35 3.99 -7.98
C LYS A 309 14.82 5.14 -7.10
N LEU A 310 13.98 5.55 -6.16
CA LEU A 310 14.35 6.51 -5.11
C LEU A 310 15.31 5.87 -4.11
N LYS A 311 16.17 6.66 -3.51
CA LYS A 311 17.16 6.17 -2.56
C LYS A 311 16.54 5.39 -1.40
N TYR A 312 15.47 5.93 -0.78
CA TYR A 312 14.75 5.30 0.33
C TYR A 312 13.23 5.36 0.19
N GLY A 313 12.73 5.95 -0.90
CA GLY A 313 11.30 6.08 -1.18
C GLY A 313 10.56 7.09 -0.29
N HIS A 314 9.30 7.34 -0.61
CA HIS A 314 8.40 8.16 0.19
C HIS A 314 7.37 7.27 0.87
N ARG A 315 7.44 7.18 2.23
CA ARG A 315 6.50 6.38 3.03
C ARG A 315 6.11 7.14 4.28
N SER A 316 4.99 7.87 4.19
CA SER A 316 4.45 8.64 5.31
C SER A 316 3.05 9.18 5.00
N HIS A 317 2.40 9.80 6.01
CA HIS A 317 1.10 10.44 5.84
C HIS A 317 1.21 11.98 5.80
N ASN A 318 2.40 12.54 5.67
CA ASN A 318 2.64 13.99 5.75
C ASN A 318 3.55 14.53 4.65
N GLN A 319 3.50 13.92 3.46
CA GLN A 319 4.26 14.40 2.30
C GLN A 319 3.56 15.59 1.66
N PRO A 320 4.22 16.76 1.60
CA PRO A 320 3.65 17.95 0.99
C PRO A 320 3.82 17.89 -0.52
N VAL A 321 2.73 18.08 -1.26
CA VAL A 321 2.74 18.19 -2.72
C VAL A 321 2.11 19.50 -3.16
N ARG A 322 2.60 20.07 -4.25
CA ARG A 322 2.03 21.26 -4.89
C ARG A 322 1.43 20.88 -6.23
N MET A 323 0.22 21.37 -6.49
CA MET A 323 -0.42 21.26 -7.79
C MET A 323 0.21 22.28 -8.75
N VAL A 324 0.82 21.81 -9.82
CA VAL A 324 1.55 22.63 -10.79
C VAL A 324 0.60 23.62 -11.49
N GLY A 325 1.09 24.84 -11.69
CA GLY A 325 0.31 25.95 -12.26
C GLY A 325 -0.66 26.62 -11.28
N THR A 326 -0.64 26.23 -9.99
CA THR A 326 -1.48 26.81 -8.95
C THR A 326 -0.68 27.10 -7.66
N ASN A 327 -1.31 27.79 -6.70
CA ASN A 327 -0.78 27.98 -5.34
C ASN A 327 -1.33 26.91 -4.35
N ARG A 328 -1.99 25.87 -4.84
CA ARG A 328 -2.58 24.83 -4.00
C ARG A 328 -1.54 23.80 -3.59
N CYS A 329 -1.42 23.59 -2.30
CA CYS A 329 -0.57 22.55 -1.69
C CYS A 329 -1.45 21.61 -0.87
N PHE A 330 -1.06 20.34 -0.83
CA PHE A 330 -1.78 19.30 -0.11
C PHE A 330 -0.78 18.50 0.74
N ILE A 331 -1.24 18.01 1.87
CA ILE A 331 -0.53 16.97 2.62
C ILE A 331 -1.08 15.63 2.15
N THR A 332 -0.18 14.70 1.80
CA THR A 332 -0.57 13.44 1.15
C THR A 332 -0.01 12.22 1.89
N SER A 333 -0.71 11.10 1.73
CA SER A 333 -0.24 9.78 2.10
C SER A 333 0.55 9.18 0.94
N GLN A 334 1.76 8.67 1.20
CA GLN A 334 2.62 8.09 0.18
C GLN A 334 3.24 6.77 0.64
N ASN A 335 3.39 5.84 -0.30
CA ASN A 335 4.09 4.58 -0.14
C ASN A 335 4.63 4.10 -1.51
N HIS A 336 5.77 4.64 -1.91
CA HIS A 336 6.41 4.25 -3.18
C HIS A 336 7.93 4.33 -3.11
N GLY A 337 8.60 3.42 -3.84
CA GLY A 337 10.05 3.36 -3.98
C GLY A 337 10.57 3.85 -5.33
N PHE A 338 9.69 4.10 -6.29
CA PHE A 338 10.02 4.59 -7.63
C PHE A 338 9.31 5.90 -7.91
N ALA A 339 9.90 6.73 -8.79
CA ALA A 339 9.33 7.99 -9.24
C ALA A 339 9.49 8.12 -10.76
N VAL A 340 8.67 8.98 -11.38
CA VAL A 340 8.75 9.34 -12.80
C VAL A 340 9.84 10.39 -12.99
N ASP A 341 10.68 10.19 -13.99
CA ASP A 341 11.71 11.17 -14.38
C ASP A 341 11.07 12.32 -15.18
N ASN A 342 11.00 13.49 -14.56
CA ASN A 342 10.43 14.69 -15.17
C ASN A 342 11.11 15.08 -16.49
N THR A 343 12.38 14.74 -16.69
CA THR A 343 13.15 15.10 -17.90
C THR A 343 12.76 14.29 -19.12
N THR A 344 12.06 13.17 -18.90
CA THR A 344 11.66 12.23 -19.96
C THR A 344 10.17 12.31 -20.31
N ILE A 345 9.41 13.16 -19.63
CA ILE A 345 7.98 13.36 -19.91
C ILE A 345 7.81 13.92 -21.32
N GLY A 346 7.03 13.23 -22.15
CA GLY A 346 6.79 13.60 -23.55
C GLY A 346 6.07 14.96 -23.70
N CYS A 347 6.19 15.56 -24.88
CA CYS A 347 5.66 16.90 -25.17
C CYS A 347 4.14 17.04 -25.00
N ASP A 348 3.37 15.95 -25.11
CA ASP A 348 1.91 15.93 -24.91
C ASP A 348 1.49 15.87 -23.44
N TRP A 349 2.44 15.70 -22.54
CA TRP A 349 2.24 15.58 -21.12
C TRP A 349 2.88 16.71 -20.35
N GLU A 350 2.42 16.89 -19.14
CA GLU A 350 3.03 17.83 -18.17
C GLU A 350 2.88 17.30 -16.74
N PRO A 351 3.79 17.70 -15.81
CA PRO A 351 3.63 17.39 -14.40
C PRO A 351 2.32 18.01 -13.87
N LEU A 352 1.54 17.22 -13.12
CA LEU A 352 0.34 17.68 -12.44
C LEU A 352 0.64 18.06 -10.98
N PHE A 353 1.48 17.25 -10.33
CA PHE A 353 1.91 17.45 -8.95
C PHE A 353 3.42 17.28 -8.81
N VAL A 354 3.98 18.00 -7.85
CA VAL A 354 5.42 17.96 -7.51
C VAL A 354 5.58 17.90 -6.00
N ASN A 355 6.46 17.03 -5.51
CA ASN A 355 6.83 16.94 -4.10
C ASN A 355 7.59 18.22 -3.67
N MET A 356 7.20 18.77 -2.54
CA MET A 356 7.81 20.02 -2.06
C MET A 356 9.12 19.81 -1.28
N ASN A 357 9.42 18.57 -0.89
CA ASN A 357 10.65 18.24 -0.15
C ASN A 357 11.85 18.07 -1.09
N ASP A 358 11.66 17.39 -2.24
CA ASP A 358 12.75 17.00 -3.12
C ASP A 358 12.53 17.30 -4.62
N GLY A 359 11.35 17.81 -4.98
CA GLY A 359 11.01 18.17 -6.36
C GLY A 359 10.67 17.01 -7.27
N THR A 360 10.51 15.79 -6.75
CA THR A 360 10.12 14.62 -7.54
C THR A 360 8.72 14.76 -8.11
N ASN A 361 8.47 14.07 -9.23
CA ASN A 361 7.15 14.02 -9.85
C ASN A 361 6.16 13.29 -8.95
N GLU A 362 5.02 13.91 -8.73
CA GLU A 362 3.93 13.36 -7.91
C GLU A 362 2.63 13.14 -8.71
N GLY A 363 2.72 13.21 -10.03
CA GLY A 363 1.62 12.97 -10.96
C GLY A 363 1.80 13.70 -12.27
N ILE A 364 1.22 13.16 -13.33
CA ILE A 364 1.22 13.76 -14.68
C ILE A 364 -0.21 13.95 -15.18
N ARG A 365 -0.38 14.84 -16.16
CA ARG A 365 -1.60 14.95 -16.95
C ARG A 365 -1.29 15.15 -18.43
N HIS A 366 -2.17 14.62 -19.28
CA HIS A 366 -2.11 14.88 -20.70
C HIS A 366 -2.72 16.25 -21.02
N LYS A 367 -2.10 17.02 -21.92
CA LYS A 367 -2.50 18.40 -22.23
C LYS A 367 -3.88 18.54 -22.86
N THR A 368 -4.34 17.53 -23.60
CA THR A 368 -5.57 17.60 -24.41
C THR A 368 -6.56 16.45 -24.16
N LYS A 369 -6.08 15.29 -23.67
CA LYS A 369 -6.94 14.12 -23.36
C LYS A 369 -7.21 14.05 -21.85
N PRO A 370 -8.30 13.39 -21.43
CA PRO A 370 -8.70 13.30 -20.02
C PRO A 370 -7.88 12.21 -19.26
N PHE A 371 -6.54 12.25 -19.41
CA PHE A 371 -5.62 11.32 -18.75
C PHE A 371 -4.83 12.05 -17.69
N PHE A 372 -4.80 11.51 -16.49
CA PHE A 372 -4.03 12.08 -15.38
C PHE A 372 -3.70 11.03 -14.33
N SER A 373 -2.81 11.37 -13.42
CA SER A 373 -2.35 10.47 -12.38
C SER A 373 -1.91 11.19 -11.13
N ALA A 374 -1.79 10.44 -10.03
CA ALA A 374 -1.18 10.85 -8.79
C ALA A 374 -0.21 9.77 -8.31
N GLN A 375 1.00 10.16 -7.88
CA GLN A 375 1.97 9.25 -7.29
C GLN A 375 1.60 8.93 -5.83
N PHE A 376 1.02 9.89 -5.13
CA PHE A 376 0.47 9.72 -3.79
C PHE A 376 -0.88 8.99 -3.80
N HIS A 377 -1.41 8.69 -2.60
CA HIS A 377 -2.65 7.96 -2.40
C HIS A 377 -3.81 8.91 -2.03
N PRO A 378 -4.61 9.39 -3.00
CA PRO A 378 -5.73 10.27 -2.72
C PRO A 378 -6.89 9.58 -1.96
N GLU A 379 -6.94 8.24 -2.00
CA GLU A 379 -7.88 7.44 -1.22
C GLU A 379 -7.52 7.41 0.27
N ALA A 380 -6.28 7.79 0.62
CA ALA A 380 -5.74 7.69 1.98
C ALA A 380 -5.84 6.28 2.59
N SER A 381 -6.48 6.13 3.75
CA SER A 381 -6.69 4.91 4.52
C SER A 381 -5.35 4.18 4.88
N SER A 382 -4.64 4.69 5.85
CA SER A 382 -4.84 5.89 6.68
C SER A 382 -4.22 7.15 6.06
N GLY A 383 -4.44 8.31 6.70
CA GLY A 383 -3.84 9.58 6.28
C GLY A 383 -4.86 10.64 5.85
N PRO A 384 -4.38 11.80 5.36
CA PRO A 384 -5.21 12.94 4.96
C PRO A 384 -6.05 12.62 3.71
N LYS A 385 -7.26 13.19 3.65
CA LYS A 385 -8.23 13.00 2.57
C LYS A 385 -8.37 14.21 1.66
N ASP A 386 -7.50 15.20 1.78
CA ASP A 386 -7.58 16.48 1.08
C ASP A 386 -7.54 16.34 -0.46
N THR A 387 -7.05 15.22 -0.95
CA THR A 387 -6.90 14.94 -2.39
C THR A 387 -7.95 13.97 -2.93
N GLU A 388 -8.95 13.54 -2.13
CA GLU A 388 -10.00 12.61 -2.57
C GLU A 388 -10.84 13.18 -3.74
N PHE A 389 -10.86 14.52 -3.94
CA PHE A 389 -11.50 15.17 -5.07
C PHE A 389 -11.02 14.68 -6.45
N LEU A 390 -9.85 14.07 -6.54
CA LEU A 390 -9.35 13.48 -7.78
C LEU A 390 -10.24 12.33 -8.28
N PHE A 391 -10.90 11.61 -7.38
CA PHE A 391 -11.92 10.62 -7.77
C PHE A 391 -13.17 11.31 -8.35
N ASP A 392 -13.57 12.45 -7.80
CA ASP A 392 -14.72 13.23 -8.33
C ASP A 392 -14.37 13.78 -9.72
N GLU A 393 -13.13 14.25 -9.89
CA GLU A 393 -12.63 14.71 -11.19
C GLU A 393 -12.64 13.60 -12.23
N PHE A 394 -12.20 12.37 -11.87
CA PHE A 394 -12.20 11.22 -12.76
C PHE A 394 -13.62 10.80 -13.14
N VAL A 395 -14.48 10.59 -12.14
CA VAL A 395 -15.87 10.14 -12.37
C VAL A 395 -16.66 11.18 -13.14
N GLY A 396 -16.43 12.47 -12.91
CA GLY A 396 -17.07 13.55 -13.66
C GLY A 396 -16.70 13.61 -15.16
N LYS A 397 -15.69 12.87 -15.58
CA LYS A 397 -15.27 12.76 -16.99
C LYS A 397 -15.78 11.49 -17.70
N LEU A 398 -16.44 10.57 -16.98
CA LEU A 398 -16.98 9.29 -17.53
C LEU A 398 -18.22 9.55 -18.52
#